data_509a5e0ed9553362a674efc57ff14b34
#
_entry.id   509a5e0ed9553362a674efc57ff14b34
#
_cell.length_a   1.000
_cell.length_b   1.000
_cell.length_c   1.000
_cell.angle_alpha   90.00
_cell.angle_beta   90.00
_cell.angle_gamma   90.00
#
_symmetry.space_group_name_H-M   'P 1'
#
loop_
_entity.id
_entity.type
_entity.pdbx_description
1 polymer ?
#
loop_
_entity_poly.entity_id
_entity_poly.type
_entity_poly.pdbx_seq_one_letter_code
_entity_poly.pdbx_strand_id
1 'polypeptide(L)'
;SRGTKNRKINHPILQDNYKLVLILKQRRWRCTNPDCLYDISDSFKFVSKNRRTTNATDMLIVDAYRNLAESSASISKRFHVSDTYAHDVFDRYVKLDRLPLTDAISVDEVFLDMDDNCKYALVIQDFHTGDPIDLLRSRRVSVTESYFTSIPPEERNGVKYLISDMYNQYICLLYTSPSPRD
;
A
#
# COMPACT_ATOMS: atom_id res chain seq x y z
N SER A 1 -4.85 1.58 -41.33
CA SER A 1 -3.83 1.84 -40.27
C SER A 1 -3.61 3.34 -40.16
N ARG A 2 -3.51 3.88 -38.95
CA ARG A 2 -3.24 5.32 -38.67
C ARG A 2 -1.73 5.56 -38.43
N GLY A 3 -0.89 4.59 -38.68
CA GLY A 3 0.54 4.68 -38.51
C GLY A 3 1.07 3.94 -37.28
N THR A 4 2.36 4.10 -37.03
CA THR A 4 3.09 3.43 -35.96
C THR A 4 3.66 4.47 -35.01
N LYS A 5 3.59 4.20 -33.70
CA LYS A 5 4.21 5.01 -32.66
C LYS A 5 5.27 4.19 -31.93
N ASN A 6 6.48 4.76 -31.78
CA ASN A 6 7.51 4.16 -30.94
C ASN A 6 7.22 4.51 -29.47
N ARG A 7 7.22 3.49 -28.60
CA ARG A 7 7.02 3.61 -27.18
C ARG A 7 8.24 3.07 -26.45
N LYS A 8 8.89 3.91 -25.67
CA LYS A 8 10.05 3.52 -24.84
C LYS A 8 9.53 2.94 -23.53
N ILE A 9 9.98 1.74 -23.19
CA ILE A 9 9.58 0.98 -22.00
C ILE A 9 10.83 0.58 -21.22
N ASN A 10 10.89 0.90 -19.94
CA ASN A 10 11.95 0.43 -19.05
C ASN A 10 11.71 -1.04 -18.71
N HIS A 11 12.76 -1.83 -18.78
CA HIS A 11 12.77 -3.24 -18.40
C HIS A 11 13.91 -3.46 -17.38
N PRO A 12 13.70 -4.27 -16.32
CA PRO A 12 14.75 -4.50 -15.34
C PRO A 12 15.89 -5.28 -15.97
N ILE A 13 17.10 -4.89 -15.61
CA ILE A 13 18.31 -5.70 -15.78
C ILE A 13 18.81 -6.05 -14.37
N LEU A 14 19.15 -7.31 -14.15
CA LEU A 14 19.71 -7.81 -12.90
C LEU A 14 21.22 -7.53 -12.76
N GLN A 15 21.86 -6.93 -13.77
CA GLN A 15 23.27 -6.52 -13.72
C GLN A 15 23.41 -5.03 -13.47
N ASP A 16 24.36 -4.69 -12.60
CA ASP A 16 24.59 -3.35 -12.06
C ASP A 16 24.75 -2.27 -13.14
N ASN A 17 24.13 -1.12 -12.85
CA ASN A 17 24.33 0.16 -13.55
C ASN A 17 23.83 0.29 -14.99
N TYR A 18 23.22 -0.72 -15.58
CA TYR A 18 22.67 -0.62 -16.93
C TYR A 18 21.15 -0.43 -16.91
N LYS A 19 20.69 0.50 -17.75
CA LYS A 19 19.26 0.71 -18.02
C LYS A 19 18.89 0.07 -19.34
N LEU A 20 18.05 -0.96 -19.33
CA LEU A 20 17.48 -1.53 -20.55
C LEU A 20 16.20 -0.80 -20.95
N VAL A 21 16.18 -0.29 -22.15
CA VAL A 21 15.00 0.36 -22.73
C VAL A 21 14.54 -0.41 -23.95
N LEU A 22 13.33 -0.96 -23.89
CA LEU A 22 12.68 -1.60 -25.02
C LEU A 22 11.97 -0.53 -25.87
N ILE A 23 12.19 -0.57 -27.19
CA ILE A 23 11.47 0.30 -28.13
C ILE A 23 10.39 -0.52 -28.80
N LEU A 24 9.13 -0.33 -28.36
CA LEU A 24 7.98 -1.02 -28.92
C LEU A 24 7.41 -0.21 -30.08
N LYS A 25 7.33 -0.84 -31.25
CA LYS A 25 6.61 -0.30 -32.42
C LYS A 25 5.13 -0.65 -32.28
N GLN A 26 4.33 0.28 -31.79
CA GLN A 26 2.90 0.11 -31.55
C GLN A 26 2.12 0.65 -32.74
N ARG A 27 1.39 -0.22 -33.44
CA ARG A 27 0.50 0.18 -34.53
C ARG A 27 -0.80 0.75 -33.98
N ARG A 28 -1.34 1.73 -34.68
CA ARG A 28 -2.63 2.35 -34.37
C ARG A 28 -3.59 2.17 -35.53
N TRP A 29 -4.82 1.86 -35.18
CA TRP A 29 -5.89 1.61 -36.11
C TRP A 29 -7.06 2.53 -35.79
N ARG A 30 -7.73 3.02 -36.83
CA ARG A 30 -8.97 3.75 -36.70
C ARG A 30 -10.05 3.02 -37.49
N CYS A 31 -11.28 2.97 -36.97
CA CYS A 31 -12.42 2.49 -37.70
C CYS A 31 -12.61 3.35 -38.97
N THR A 32 -12.92 2.69 -40.09
CA THR A 32 -13.15 3.37 -41.35
C THR A 32 -14.60 3.86 -41.49
N ASN A 33 -15.51 3.45 -40.63
CA ASN A 33 -16.87 3.94 -40.59
C ASN A 33 -16.85 5.40 -40.12
N PRO A 34 -17.40 6.36 -40.90
CA PRO A 34 -17.42 7.78 -40.55
C PRO A 34 -18.16 8.07 -39.23
N ASP A 35 -19.16 7.27 -38.88
CA ASP A 35 -19.92 7.42 -37.63
C ASP A 35 -19.24 6.80 -36.41
N CYS A 36 -18.09 6.11 -36.62
CA CYS A 36 -17.36 5.43 -35.56
C CYS A 36 -16.03 6.14 -35.28
N LEU A 37 -15.90 6.78 -34.13
CA LEU A 37 -14.68 7.44 -33.69
C LEU A 37 -13.69 6.51 -32.93
N TYR A 38 -13.87 5.20 -33.05
CA TYR A 38 -13.09 4.23 -32.29
C TYR A 38 -11.67 4.08 -32.82
N ASP A 39 -10.69 4.40 -31.97
CA ASP A 39 -9.25 4.19 -32.20
C ASP A 39 -8.75 3.06 -31.31
N ILE A 40 -8.03 2.10 -31.90
CA ILE A 40 -7.37 1.00 -31.17
C ILE A 40 -5.87 1.02 -31.42
N SER A 41 -5.10 0.61 -30.43
CA SER A 41 -3.65 0.43 -30.56
C SER A 41 -3.27 -0.98 -30.14
N ASP A 42 -2.19 -1.50 -30.73
CA ASP A 42 -1.64 -2.80 -30.31
C ASP A 42 -1.42 -2.80 -28.79
N SER A 43 -1.75 -3.90 -28.14
CA SER A 43 -1.49 -4.15 -26.73
C SER A 43 -0.41 -5.23 -26.60
N PHE A 44 0.35 -5.16 -25.52
CA PHE A 44 1.41 -6.11 -25.22
C PHE A 44 1.17 -6.69 -23.83
N LYS A 45 1.16 -8.02 -23.68
CA LYS A 45 0.85 -8.70 -22.42
C LYS A 45 1.84 -8.35 -21.29
N PHE A 46 3.09 -8.02 -21.63
CA PHE A 46 4.15 -7.72 -20.67
C PHE A 46 4.25 -6.25 -20.25
N VAL A 47 3.40 -5.38 -20.81
CA VAL A 47 3.32 -3.96 -20.49
C VAL A 47 1.87 -3.52 -20.35
N SER A 48 1.50 -3.05 -19.20
CA SER A 48 0.16 -2.52 -18.95
C SER A 48 -0.14 -1.26 -19.77
N LYS A 49 -1.42 -1.04 -20.06
CA LYS A 49 -1.88 0.13 -20.82
C LYS A 49 -1.37 1.42 -20.17
N ASN A 50 -0.82 2.33 -20.99
CA ASN A 50 -0.27 3.62 -20.57
C ASN A 50 0.94 3.58 -19.62
N ARG A 51 1.53 2.40 -19.34
CA ARG A 51 2.74 2.30 -18.52
C ARG A 51 4.01 2.41 -19.34
N ARG A 52 5.09 2.89 -18.71
CA ARG A 52 6.44 2.98 -19.31
C ARG A 52 7.43 1.99 -18.71
N THR A 53 6.93 1.03 -17.95
CA THR A 53 7.68 -0.07 -17.36
C THR A 53 7.03 -1.38 -17.75
N THR A 54 7.78 -2.47 -17.72
CA THR A 54 7.22 -3.81 -17.88
C THR A 54 6.59 -4.29 -16.57
N ASN A 55 5.66 -5.24 -16.65
CA ASN A 55 5.08 -5.88 -15.47
C ASN A 55 6.14 -6.58 -14.61
N ALA A 56 7.23 -7.07 -15.23
CA ALA A 56 8.37 -7.64 -14.51
C ALA A 56 9.08 -6.60 -13.63
N THR A 57 9.20 -5.34 -14.09
CA THR A 57 9.76 -4.25 -13.27
C THR A 57 8.88 -4.00 -12.04
N ASP A 58 7.56 -3.95 -12.23
CA ASP A 58 6.63 -3.71 -11.14
C ASP A 58 6.74 -4.82 -10.07
N MET A 59 6.82 -6.10 -10.48
CA MET A 59 7.00 -7.22 -9.55
C MET A 59 8.33 -7.18 -8.79
N LEU A 60 9.41 -6.81 -9.45
CA LEU A 60 10.72 -6.68 -8.79
C LEU A 60 10.78 -5.48 -7.85
N ILE A 61 10.05 -4.40 -8.13
CA ILE A 61 9.88 -3.28 -7.19
C ILE A 61 9.15 -3.76 -5.93
N VAL A 62 8.05 -4.50 -6.08
CA VAL A 62 7.31 -5.08 -4.94
C VAL A 62 8.21 -6.00 -4.11
N ASP A 63 8.99 -6.86 -4.78
CA ASP A 63 9.90 -7.77 -4.09
C ASP A 63 11.02 -7.02 -3.34
N ALA A 64 11.51 -5.91 -3.92
CA ALA A 64 12.51 -5.07 -3.28
C ALA A 64 12.03 -4.46 -1.95
N TYR A 65 10.74 -4.11 -1.84
CA TYR A 65 10.16 -3.59 -0.60
C TYR A 65 10.10 -4.61 0.55
N ARG A 66 10.32 -5.91 0.29
CA ARG A 66 10.48 -6.91 1.36
C ARG A 66 11.78 -6.74 2.15
N ASN A 67 12.75 -6.07 1.56
CA ASN A 67 13.99 -5.76 2.26
C ASN A 67 13.83 -4.47 3.06
N LEU A 68 13.64 -4.58 4.37
CA LEU A 68 13.45 -3.45 5.28
C LEU A 68 14.63 -2.45 5.33
N ALA A 69 15.79 -2.84 4.81
CA ALA A 69 16.95 -1.94 4.70
C ALA A 69 16.90 -1.05 3.46
N GLU A 70 15.98 -1.29 2.51
CA GLU A 70 15.85 -0.48 1.30
C GLU A 70 14.81 0.62 1.46
N SER A 71 15.19 1.84 1.09
CA SER A 71 14.25 2.96 0.98
C SER A 71 13.66 3.05 -0.42
N SER A 72 12.51 3.73 -0.55
CA SER A 72 11.92 4.04 -1.87
C SER A 72 12.90 4.74 -2.80
N ALA A 73 13.76 5.60 -2.26
CA ALA A 73 14.80 6.27 -3.03
C ALA A 73 15.89 5.32 -3.56
N SER A 74 16.26 4.27 -2.80
CA SER A 74 17.20 3.25 -3.28
C SER A 74 16.57 2.37 -4.36
N ILE A 75 15.31 1.97 -4.15
CA ILE A 75 14.52 1.17 -5.10
C ILE A 75 14.35 1.94 -6.42
N SER A 76 13.97 3.22 -6.35
CA SER A 76 13.77 4.05 -7.55
C SER A 76 15.02 4.19 -8.37
N LYS A 77 16.18 4.39 -7.73
CA LYS A 77 17.50 4.45 -8.40
C LYS A 77 17.82 3.12 -9.07
N ARG A 78 17.67 2.00 -8.37
CA ARG A 78 17.97 0.66 -8.88
C ARG A 78 17.14 0.30 -10.10
N PHE A 79 15.85 0.63 -10.12
CA PHE A 79 14.94 0.32 -11.23
C PHE A 79 14.78 1.45 -12.24
N HIS A 80 15.49 2.57 -12.08
CA HIS A 80 15.43 3.75 -12.95
C HIS A 80 13.99 4.28 -13.14
N VAL A 81 13.26 4.36 -12.05
CA VAL A 81 11.90 4.93 -11.98
C VAL A 81 11.89 6.13 -11.03
N SER A 82 10.79 6.87 -10.95
CA SER A 82 10.64 7.89 -9.91
C SER A 82 10.23 7.26 -8.57
N ASP A 83 10.52 7.94 -7.47
CA ASP A 83 10.11 7.52 -6.13
C ASP A 83 8.58 7.39 -6.04
N THR A 84 7.85 8.36 -6.57
CA THR A 84 6.38 8.31 -6.69
C THR A 84 5.91 7.05 -7.43
N TYR A 85 6.62 6.66 -8.51
CA TYR A 85 6.25 5.45 -9.24
C TYR A 85 6.46 4.19 -8.40
N ALA A 86 7.57 4.12 -7.65
CA ALA A 86 7.86 2.99 -6.77
C ALA A 86 6.76 2.85 -5.68
N HIS A 87 6.34 3.96 -5.07
CA HIS A 87 5.21 3.98 -4.14
C HIS A 87 3.89 3.56 -4.79
N ASP A 88 3.55 4.10 -5.96
CA ASP A 88 2.36 3.72 -6.71
C ASP A 88 2.30 2.22 -7.03
N VAL A 89 3.46 1.61 -7.29
CA VAL A 89 3.56 0.16 -7.53
C VAL A 89 3.28 -0.59 -6.23
N PHE A 90 3.91 -0.19 -5.12
CA PHE A 90 3.66 -0.78 -3.81
C PHE A 90 2.16 -0.73 -3.46
N ASP A 91 1.55 0.44 -3.47
CA ASP A 91 0.14 0.65 -3.11
C ASP A 91 -0.84 -0.14 -4.00
N ARG A 92 -0.44 -0.42 -5.24
CA ARG A 92 -1.27 -1.17 -6.19
C ARG A 92 -1.27 -2.66 -5.92
N TYR A 93 -0.12 -3.22 -5.57
CA TYR A 93 0.05 -4.66 -5.46
C TYR A 93 0.06 -5.18 -4.03
N VAL A 94 0.44 -4.34 -3.08
CA VAL A 94 0.49 -4.71 -1.67
C VAL A 94 -0.82 -4.26 -1.00
N LYS A 95 -1.55 -5.23 -0.49
CA LYS A 95 -2.72 -5.03 0.35
C LYS A 95 -2.36 -5.60 1.72
N LEU A 96 -2.34 -4.74 2.70
CA LEU A 96 -2.08 -5.12 4.08
C LEU A 96 -3.45 -5.13 4.79
N ASP A 97 -3.94 -6.33 5.03
CA ASP A 97 -5.09 -6.53 5.90
C ASP A 97 -4.59 -6.52 7.35
N ARG A 98 -5.40 -6.01 8.27
CA ARG A 98 -5.07 -6.11 9.70
C ARG A 98 -4.95 -7.57 10.13
N LEU A 99 -4.08 -7.85 11.07
CA LEU A 99 -4.05 -9.14 11.74
C LEU A 99 -5.17 -9.25 12.78
N PRO A 100 -5.61 -10.48 13.14
CA PRO A 100 -6.57 -10.67 14.22
C PRO A 100 -6.03 -10.12 15.55
N LEU A 101 -6.93 -9.59 16.38
CA LEU A 101 -6.57 -9.19 17.75
C LEU A 101 -6.19 -10.43 18.57
N THR A 102 -5.14 -10.30 19.37
CA THR A 102 -4.70 -11.32 20.31
C THR A 102 -5.29 -11.06 21.70
N ASP A 103 -5.04 -11.94 22.65
CA ASP A 103 -5.57 -11.77 24.02
C ASP A 103 -4.86 -10.65 24.80
N ALA A 104 -3.69 -10.22 24.35
CA ALA A 104 -2.96 -9.09 24.90
C ALA A 104 -2.43 -8.19 23.78
N ILE A 105 -2.92 -6.97 23.71
CA ILE A 105 -2.51 -5.99 22.71
C ILE A 105 -1.85 -4.78 23.37
N SER A 106 -0.86 -4.22 22.70
CA SER A 106 -0.28 -2.93 23.06
C SER A 106 -0.66 -1.86 22.04
N VAL A 107 -0.86 -0.67 22.53
CA VAL A 107 -1.21 0.50 21.73
C VAL A 107 -0.25 1.62 22.04
N ASP A 108 0.42 2.13 21.01
CA ASP A 108 1.43 3.20 21.13
C ASP A 108 1.28 4.22 20.00
N GLU A 109 1.81 5.43 20.21
CA GLU A 109 1.76 6.51 19.24
C GLU A 109 3.11 6.68 18.56
N VAL A 110 3.10 6.69 17.23
CA VAL A 110 4.28 6.98 16.43
C VAL A 110 4.11 8.33 15.74
N PHE A 111 5.10 9.21 15.89
CA PHE A 111 5.15 10.45 15.15
C PHE A 111 5.44 10.16 13.67
N LEU A 112 4.47 10.45 12.82
CA LEU A 112 4.60 10.40 11.37
C LEU A 112 4.14 11.75 10.82
N ASP A 113 5.03 12.50 10.20
CA ASP A 113 4.70 13.79 9.59
C ASP A 113 3.95 13.55 8.26
N MET A 114 2.70 13.10 8.38
CA MET A 114 1.87 12.70 7.24
C MET A 114 1.15 13.87 6.57
N ASP A 115 0.61 14.78 7.38
CA ASP A 115 -0.04 16.02 6.95
C ASP A 115 -0.22 16.99 8.13
N ASP A 116 -0.61 18.25 7.84
CA ASP A 116 -0.77 19.31 8.84
C ASP A 116 -1.77 18.97 9.97
N ASN A 117 -2.70 18.04 9.73
CA ASN A 117 -3.76 17.69 10.66
C ASN A 117 -3.52 16.37 11.41
N CYS A 118 -2.55 15.57 10.99
CA CYS A 118 -2.36 14.20 11.47
C CYS A 118 -0.87 13.87 11.59
N LYS A 119 -0.28 14.22 12.72
CA LYS A 119 1.16 14.03 13.02
C LYS A 119 1.47 12.71 13.73
N TYR A 120 0.46 12.06 14.28
CA TYR A 120 0.63 10.82 15.03
C TYR A 120 -0.26 9.72 14.45
N ALA A 121 0.35 8.59 14.16
CA ALA A 121 -0.35 7.34 13.90
C ALA A 121 -0.44 6.52 15.19
N LEU A 122 -1.48 5.71 15.29
CA LEU A 122 -1.64 4.75 16.38
C LEU A 122 -1.23 3.37 15.88
N VAL A 123 -0.26 2.76 16.54
CA VAL A 123 0.21 1.40 16.28
C VAL A 123 -0.48 0.46 17.25
N ILE A 124 -1.06 -0.62 16.73
CA ILE A 124 -1.63 -1.69 17.51
C ILE A 124 -0.75 -2.91 17.29
N GLN A 125 -0.24 -3.52 18.37
CA GLN A 125 0.69 -4.64 18.32
C GLN A 125 0.22 -5.78 19.20
N ASP A 126 0.59 -7.00 18.83
CA ASP A 126 0.56 -8.13 19.76
C ASP A 126 1.60 -7.89 20.88
N PHE A 127 1.15 -7.90 22.12
CA PHE A 127 2.04 -7.64 23.25
C PHE A 127 3.07 -8.74 23.47
N HIS A 128 2.77 -9.98 23.13
CA HIS A 128 3.65 -11.11 23.37
C HIS A 128 4.76 -11.22 22.32
N THR A 129 4.43 -10.96 21.05
CA THR A 129 5.38 -11.11 19.93
C THR A 129 6.01 -9.79 19.51
N GLY A 130 5.34 -8.66 19.75
CA GLY A 130 5.71 -7.35 19.23
C GLY A 130 5.33 -7.14 17.75
N ASP A 131 4.62 -8.10 17.15
CA ASP A 131 4.20 -7.97 15.76
C ASP A 131 3.12 -6.90 15.61
N PRO A 132 3.19 -6.04 14.59
CA PRO A 132 2.16 -5.06 14.33
C PRO A 132 0.88 -5.73 13.83
N ILE A 133 -0.23 -5.48 14.51
CA ILE A 133 -1.57 -5.92 14.11
C ILE A 133 -2.14 -4.96 13.09
N ASP A 134 -2.06 -3.67 13.37
CA ASP A 134 -2.53 -2.61 12.46
C ASP A 134 -1.90 -1.25 12.77
N LEU A 135 -2.03 -0.32 11.82
CA LEU A 135 -1.59 1.05 11.92
C LEU A 135 -2.72 2.01 11.54
N LEU A 136 -3.22 2.77 12.49
CA LEU A 136 -4.24 3.79 12.23
C LEU A 136 -3.59 5.14 11.93
N ARG A 137 -4.09 5.81 10.88
CA ARG A 137 -3.56 7.13 10.44
C ARG A 137 -3.78 8.25 11.46
N SER A 138 -4.50 8.02 12.53
CA SER A 138 -4.81 9.05 13.53
C SER A 138 -5.06 8.43 14.90
N ARG A 139 -4.61 9.15 15.94
CA ARG A 139 -4.90 8.83 17.35
C ARG A 139 -6.22 9.41 17.87
N ARG A 140 -7.00 10.11 17.02
CA ARG A 140 -8.25 10.75 17.47
C ARG A 140 -9.25 9.70 17.96
N VAL A 141 -9.91 9.99 19.08
CA VAL A 141 -10.89 9.09 19.72
C VAL A 141 -11.93 8.57 18.72
N SER A 142 -12.49 9.46 17.90
CA SER A 142 -13.49 9.07 16.91
C SER A 142 -12.99 8.06 15.87
N VAL A 143 -11.71 8.12 15.51
CA VAL A 143 -11.09 7.17 14.57
C VAL A 143 -10.84 5.84 15.27
N THR A 144 -10.30 5.85 16.48
CA THR A 144 -10.01 4.65 17.25
C THR A 144 -11.30 3.93 17.67
N GLU A 145 -12.33 4.65 18.11
CA GLU A 145 -13.65 4.07 18.41
C GLU A 145 -14.28 3.43 17.17
N SER A 146 -14.28 4.14 16.05
CA SER A 146 -14.80 3.61 14.78
C SER A 146 -14.06 2.34 14.35
N TYR A 147 -12.73 2.32 14.50
CA TYR A 147 -11.91 1.16 14.20
C TYR A 147 -12.27 -0.05 15.07
N PHE A 148 -12.21 0.10 16.40
CA PHE A 148 -12.54 -1.01 17.29
C PHE A 148 -14.00 -1.47 17.16
N THR A 149 -14.93 -0.55 16.89
CA THR A 149 -16.34 -0.91 16.65
C THR A 149 -16.50 -1.71 15.34
N SER A 150 -15.66 -1.50 14.36
CA SER A 150 -15.67 -2.26 13.09
C SER A 150 -15.20 -3.71 13.25
N ILE A 151 -14.47 -4.02 14.33
CA ILE A 151 -13.98 -5.37 14.61
C ILE A 151 -15.13 -6.23 15.17
N PRO A 152 -15.28 -7.50 14.75
CA PRO A 152 -16.31 -8.38 15.27
C PRO A 152 -16.31 -8.48 16.81
N PRO A 153 -17.47 -8.48 17.47
CA PRO A 153 -17.54 -8.57 18.94
C PRO A 153 -16.84 -9.79 19.52
N GLU A 154 -16.90 -10.93 18.84
CA GLU A 154 -16.25 -12.17 19.28
C GLU A 154 -14.73 -12.01 19.38
N GLU A 155 -14.15 -11.29 18.42
CA GLU A 155 -12.70 -11.02 18.39
C GLU A 155 -12.32 -10.00 19.48
N ARG A 156 -13.08 -8.92 19.62
CA ARG A 156 -12.83 -7.90 20.66
C ARG A 156 -12.93 -8.49 22.08
N ASN A 157 -13.91 -9.35 22.32
CA ASN A 157 -14.10 -10.01 23.62
C ASN A 157 -13.00 -10.99 23.96
N GLY A 158 -12.20 -11.40 22.98
CA GLY A 158 -10.97 -12.21 23.18
C GLY A 158 -9.83 -11.42 23.80
N VAL A 159 -9.83 -10.11 23.71
CA VAL A 159 -8.77 -9.24 24.28
C VAL A 159 -8.97 -9.13 25.79
N LYS A 160 -8.01 -9.64 26.56
CA LYS A 160 -8.01 -9.62 28.04
C LYS A 160 -7.20 -8.46 28.61
N TYR A 161 -6.14 -8.06 27.88
CA TYR A 161 -5.18 -7.06 28.33
C TYR A 161 -4.98 -6.01 27.24
N LEU A 162 -5.12 -4.74 27.62
CA LEU A 162 -4.68 -3.60 26.81
C LEU A 162 -3.54 -2.90 27.54
N ILE A 163 -2.42 -2.81 26.89
CA ILE A 163 -1.22 -2.14 27.37
C ILE A 163 -1.08 -0.82 26.60
N SER A 164 -1.05 0.30 27.27
CA SER A 164 -0.78 1.61 26.66
C SER A 164 0.00 2.47 27.63
N ASP A 165 0.64 3.53 27.12
CA ASP A 165 1.04 4.61 27.99
C ASP A 165 -0.22 5.26 28.62
N MET A 166 -0.04 6.02 29.71
CA MET A 166 -1.13 6.55 30.55
C MET A 166 -2.02 7.60 29.83
N TYR A 167 -2.26 7.49 28.52
CA TYR A 167 -3.18 8.38 27.84
C TYR A 167 -4.63 7.98 28.12
N ASN A 168 -5.32 8.76 28.95
CA ASN A 168 -6.66 8.46 29.47
C ASN A 168 -7.72 8.10 28.39
N GLN A 169 -7.48 8.51 27.15
CA GLN A 169 -8.41 8.24 26.05
C GLN A 169 -8.45 6.77 25.61
N TYR A 170 -7.38 5.99 25.84
CA TYR A 170 -7.34 4.58 25.46
C TYR A 170 -8.03 3.67 26.47
N ILE A 171 -8.13 4.10 27.72
CA ILE A 171 -8.83 3.37 28.78
C ILE A 171 -10.32 3.22 28.43
N CYS A 172 -10.92 4.23 27.80
CA CYS A 172 -12.33 4.21 27.41
C CYS A 172 -12.63 3.24 26.24
N LEU A 173 -11.65 2.90 25.41
CA LEU A 173 -11.87 2.07 24.21
C LEU A 173 -12.27 0.63 24.54
N LEU A 174 -11.85 0.09 25.68
CA LEU A 174 -12.24 -1.25 26.13
C LEU A 174 -13.58 -1.27 26.89
N TYR A 175 -13.99 -0.12 27.47
CA TYR A 175 -15.22 -0.03 28.25
C TYR A 175 -16.47 0.25 27.41
N THR A 176 -16.35 0.48 26.11
CA THR A 176 -17.49 0.61 25.19
C THR A 176 -18.09 -0.73 24.75
N SER A 177 -17.57 -1.85 25.23
CA SER A 177 -18.33 -3.11 25.21
C SER A 177 -19.43 -3.04 26.23
N PRO A 178 -20.69 -3.32 25.87
CA PRO A 178 -21.77 -3.42 26.87
C PRO A 178 -21.34 -4.46 27.91
N SER A 179 -21.23 -4.03 29.14
CA SER A 179 -20.97 -4.92 30.28
C SER A 179 -22.02 -6.06 30.24
N PRO A 180 -21.62 -7.32 30.40
CA PRO A 180 -22.61 -8.42 30.51
C PRO A 180 -23.32 -8.42 31.88
N ARG A 181 -23.69 -7.24 32.33
CA ARG A 181 -24.53 -7.06 33.54
C ARG A 181 -25.61 -6.03 33.22
N ASP A 182 -26.63 -6.50 32.53
CA ASP A 182 -28.04 -6.11 32.70
C ASP A 182 -28.90 -7.20 32.09
#